data_f922ede9c366cd94b91f4a2da348ec4a
#
_entry.id   f922ede9c366cd94b91f4a2da348ec4a
#
_cell.length_a   1.000
_cell.length_b   1.000
_cell.length_c   1.000
_cell.angle_alpha   90.00
_cell.angle_beta   90.00
_cell.angle_gamma   90.00
#
_symmetry.space_group_name_H-M   'P 1'
#
loop_
_entity.id
_entity.type
_entity.pdbx_description
1 polymer ?
#
loop_
_entity_poly.entity_id
_entity_poly.type
_entity_poly.pdbx_seq_one_letter_code
_entity_poly.pdbx_strand_id
1 'polypeptide(L)'
;FTDTGYELDETYKFLDKLKTRLSRPIKYIRPKNTFDYYMKKYNNFLPSASARWCTVEMKLKPFEAWIAPSLKEGVQIYTYIGIRFDERGRVGYKPTNPLIKPKFPFVDDCIDREGVADILDTSGLGMPDYYKWRSRSGCQFCFFQRHTEWLGLKENHPKQFEYAKSLEKTSDKNDSPFTWIKDESLTELEKPERVKEIKKNYQKQLERLKKKKTEKINNNPFLKGEDIKVEQNISQDDVSSSCLICHK
;
A
#
# COMPACT_ATOMS: atom_id res chain seq x y z
N PHE A 1 4.16 -14.56 -1.45
CA PHE A 1 4.57 -13.16 -1.27
C PHE A 1 5.54 -12.73 -2.36
N THR A 2 5.25 -11.60 -3.03
CA THR A 2 6.17 -11.04 -4.03
C THR A 2 7.13 -10.10 -3.31
N ASP A 3 8.36 -10.59 -3.09
CA ASP A 3 9.40 -9.88 -2.36
C ASP A 3 10.23 -9.03 -3.32
N THR A 4 10.08 -7.72 -3.23
CA THR A 4 10.85 -6.77 -4.06
C THR A 4 12.27 -6.54 -3.53
N GLY A 5 12.57 -6.98 -2.31
CA GLY A 5 13.81 -6.68 -1.58
C GLY A 5 13.84 -5.28 -0.95
N TYR A 6 12.76 -4.53 -1.07
CA TYR A 6 12.64 -3.16 -0.55
C TYR A 6 11.39 -2.97 0.32
N GLU A 7 10.93 -4.04 0.94
CA GLU A 7 9.86 -3.97 1.92
C GLU A 7 10.41 -3.45 3.27
N LEU A 8 9.52 -2.93 4.13
CA LEU A 8 9.90 -2.54 5.48
C LEU A 8 10.21 -3.78 6.34
N ASP A 9 11.10 -3.66 7.32
CA ASP A 9 11.46 -4.74 8.25
C ASP A 9 10.22 -5.29 8.99
N GLU A 10 9.27 -4.44 9.32
CA GLU A 10 8.01 -4.82 9.95
C GLU A 10 7.17 -5.74 9.06
N THR A 11 7.29 -5.61 7.73
CA THR A 11 6.64 -6.53 6.78
C THR A 11 7.21 -7.93 6.93
N TYR A 12 8.52 -8.07 7.00
CA TYR A 12 9.18 -9.37 7.19
C TYR A 12 8.86 -9.97 8.56
N LYS A 13 8.89 -9.16 9.62
CA LYS A 13 8.49 -9.59 10.97
C LYS A 13 7.04 -10.08 11.01
N PHE A 14 6.15 -9.39 10.31
CA PHE A 14 4.75 -9.83 10.19
C PHE A 14 4.63 -11.13 9.42
N LEU A 15 5.35 -11.30 8.31
CA LEU A 15 5.37 -12.55 7.54
C LEU A 15 5.92 -13.71 8.38
N ASP A 16 6.90 -13.49 9.25
CA ASP A 16 7.42 -14.52 10.15
C ASP A 16 6.38 -14.92 11.19
N LYS A 17 5.64 -13.98 11.77
CA LYS A 17 4.48 -14.29 12.62
C LYS A 17 3.40 -15.06 11.84
N LEU A 18 3.09 -14.63 10.63
CA LEU A 18 2.08 -15.27 9.79
C LEU A 18 2.43 -16.72 9.48
N LYS A 19 3.70 -17.05 9.21
CA LYS A 19 4.19 -18.42 8.99
C LYS A 19 3.83 -19.37 10.12
N THR A 20 3.81 -18.90 11.38
CA THR A 20 3.47 -19.74 12.54
C THR A 20 1.98 -20.10 12.62
N ARG A 21 1.14 -19.39 11.86
CA ARG A 21 -0.32 -19.59 11.84
C ARG A 21 -0.82 -20.34 10.61
N LEU A 22 -0.01 -20.37 9.56
CA LEU A 22 -0.39 -21.01 8.31
C LEU A 22 0.01 -22.50 8.31
N SER A 23 -0.89 -23.36 7.84
CA SER A 23 -0.61 -24.77 7.59
C SER A 23 0.24 -25.03 6.36
N ARG A 24 0.43 -24.02 5.51
CA ARG A 24 1.22 -24.09 4.27
C ARG A 24 2.33 -23.03 4.26
N PRO A 25 3.49 -23.32 3.68
CA PRO A 25 4.60 -22.37 3.62
C PRO A 25 4.26 -21.18 2.72
N ILE A 26 4.75 -20.00 3.11
CA ILE A 26 4.69 -18.80 2.27
C ILE A 26 5.77 -18.93 1.18
N LYS A 27 5.36 -18.96 -0.08
CA LYS A 27 6.29 -18.90 -1.22
C LYS A 27 6.74 -17.45 -1.45
N TYR A 28 8.06 -17.23 -1.42
CA TYR A 28 8.67 -15.95 -1.77
C TYR A 28 9.01 -15.94 -3.25
N ILE A 29 8.43 -15.02 -3.99
CA ILE A 29 8.67 -14.80 -5.40
C ILE A 29 9.48 -13.51 -5.55
N ARG A 30 10.67 -13.60 -6.10
CA ARG A 30 11.59 -12.48 -6.25
C ARG A 30 11.80 -12.10 -7.70
N PRO A 31 11.98 -10.81 -8.01
CA PRO A 31 12.38 -10.38 -9.35
C PRO A 31 13.79 -10.88 -9.66
N LYS A 32 14.09 -11.04 -10.96
CA LYS A 32 15.42 -11.46 -11.42
C LYS A 32 16.51 -10.46 -11.05
N ASN A 33 16.18 -9.17 -11.05
CA ASN A 33 17.12 -8.07 -10.82
C ASN A 33 16.61 -7.15 -9.70
N THR A 34 17.50 -6.34 -9.14
CA THR A 34 17.21 -5.36 -8.10
C THR A 34 16.47 -4.13 -8.63
N PHE A 35 15.92 -3.33 -7.72
CA PHE A 35 15.33 -2.04 -8.06
C PHE A 35 16.33 -1.11 -8.76
N ASP A 36 17.57 -1.06 -8.27
CA ASP A 36 18.63 -0.22 -8.85
C ASP A 36 18.97 -0.64 -10.29
N TYR A 37 18.94 -1.93 -10.58
CA TYR A 37 19.09 -2.41 -11.97
C TYR A 37 17.98 -1.86 -12.87
N TYR A 38 16.73 -1.93 -12.40
CA TYR A 38 15.61 -1.42 -13.18
C TYR A 38 15.61 0.11 -13.26
N MET A 39 16.02 0.82 -12.23
CA MET A 39 16.25 2.26 -12.30
C MET A 39 17.19 2.62 -13.46
N LYS A 40 18.34 1.96 -13.54
CA LYS A 40 19.30 2.15 -14.64
C LYS A 40 18.71 1.79 -15.99
N LYS A 41 17.97 0.66 -16.07
CA LYS A 41 17.28 0.22 -17.30
C LYS A 41 16.29 1.26 -17.82
N TYR A 42 15.64 1.99 -16.93
CA TYR A 42 14.68 3.04 -17.26
C TYR A 42 15.30 4.46 -17.15
N ASN A 43 16.60 4.60 -17.42
CA ASN A 43 17.34 5.86 -17.44
C ASN A 43 17.15 6.69 -16.16
N ASN A 44 17.14 6.04 -15.01
CA ASN A 44 16.90 6.61 -13.69
C ASN A 44 15.54 7.32 -13.55
N PHE A 45 14.56 6.94 -14.39
CA PHE A 45 13.21 7.44 -14.29
C PHE A 45 12.48 6.78 -13.13
N LEU A 46 12.07 7.56 -12.13
CA LEU A 46 11.31 7.05 -10.98
C LEU A 46 9.97 6.44 -11.42
N PRO A 47 9.54 5.35 -10.78
CA PRO A 47 8.20 4.84 -11.02
C PRO A 47 7.15 5.83 -10.54
N SER A 48 6.08 5.93 -11.29
CA SER A 48 4.96 6.84 -11.01
C SER A 48 3.62 6.16 -11.30
N ALA A 49 2.52 6.85 -11.03
CA ALA A 49 1.18 6.34 -11.35
C ALA A 49 1.01 6.04 -12.84
N SER A 50 1.64 6.80 -13.72
CA SER A 50 1.62 6.62 -15.19
C SER A 50 2.71 5.67 -15.70
N ALA A 51 3.84 5.54 -14.99
CA ALA A 51 4.99 4.71 -15.40
C ALA A 51 5.30 3.67 -14.32
N ARG A 52 4.47 2.63 -14.24
CA ARG A 52 4.49 1.61 -13.18
C ARG A 52 5.44 0.44 -13.45
N TRP A 53 6.62 0.72 -14.02
CA TRP A 53 7.58 -0.31 -14.35
C TRP A 53 7.97 -1.19 -13.16
N CYS A 54 8.03 -0.62 -11.94
CA CYS A 54 8.32 -1.40 -10.72
C CYS A 54 7.27 -2.49 -10.46
N THR A 55 5.98 -2.23 -10.72
CA THR A 55 4.93 -3.24 -10.61
C THR A 55 5.10 -4.33 -11.66
N VAL A 56 5.34 -3.94 -12.91
CA VAL A 56 5.50 -4.90 -14.02
C VAL A 56 6.73 -5.77 -13.84
N GLU A 57 7.90 -5.16 -13.66
CA GLU A 57 9.18 -5.87 -13.62
C GLU A 57 9.40 -6.66 -12.32
N MET A 58 8.96 -6.10 -11.18
CA MET A 58 9.31 -6.66 -9.89
C MET A 58 8.18 -7.48 -9.24
N LYS A 59 6.95 -7.39 -9.75
CA LYS A 59 5.81 -8.12 -9.18
C LYS A 59 5.10 -9.00 -10.20
N LEU A 60 4.63 -8.44 -11.31
CA LEU A 60 3.82 -9.17 -12.27
C LEU A 60 4.64 -10.22 -13.04
N LYS A 61 5.75 -9.82 -13.66
CA LYS A 61 6.61 -10.77 -14.42
C LYS A 61 7.12 -11.93 -13.55
N PRO A 62 7.62 -11.73 -12.33
CA PRO A 62 7.99 -12.84 -11.45
C PRO A 62 6.81 -13.77 -11.11
N PHE A 63 5.63 -13.21 -10.86
CA PHE A 63 4.42 -13.97 -10.61
C PHE A 63 4.01 -14.79 -11.85
N GLU A 64 3.95 -14.17 -13.02
CA GLU A 64 3.63 -14.83 -14.28
C GLU A 64 4.62 -15.96 -14.61
N ALA A 65 5.92 -15.70 -14.41
CA ALA A 65 6.94 -16.72 -14.59
C ALA A 65 6.76 -17.93 -13.64
N TRP A 66 6.35 -17.65 -12.40
CA TRP A 66 6.10 -18.70 -11.41
C TRP A 66 4.90 -19.58 -11.76
N ILE A 67 3.81 -19.03 -12.30
CA ILE A 67 2.60 -19.79 -12.65
C ILE A 67 2.67 -20.40 -14.05
N ALA A 68 3.59 -19.93 -14.91
CA ALA A 68 3.67 -20.35 -16.32
C ALA A 68 3.76 -21.86 -16.54
N PRO A 69 4.52 -22.67 -15.76
CA PRO A 69 4.55 -24.11 -15.94
C PRO A 69 3.16 -24.74 -15.78
N SER A 70 2.44 -24.42 -14.72
CA SER A 70 1.10 -24.95 -14.47
C SER A 70 0.08 -24.55 -15.54
N LEU A 71 0.19 -23.31 -16.06
CA LEU A 71 -0.66 -22.88 -17.18
C LEU A 71 -0.39 -23.66 -18.48
N LYS A 72 0.88 -24.02 -18.74
CA LYS A 72 1.25 -24.86 -19.91
C LYS A 72 0.67 -26.28 -19.81
N GLU A 73 0.53 -26.79 -18.61
CA GLU A 73 -0.11 -28.07 -18.30
C GLU A 73 -1.65 -28.01 -18.34
N GLY A 74 -2.23 -26.84 -18.63
CA GLY A 74 -3.68 -26.62 -18.62
C GLY A 74 -4.32 -26.51 -17.25
N VAL A 75 -3.53 -26.34 -16.19
CA VAL A 75 -4.04 -26.23 -14.82
C VAL A 75 -4.76 -24.89 -14.62
N GLN A 76 -5.98 -24.95 -14.12
CA GLN A 76 -6.73 -23.77 -13.75
C GLN A 76 -6.21 -23.20 -12.41
N ILE A 77 -5.90 -21.90 -12.39
CA ILE A 77 -5.34 -21.20 -11.24
C ILE A 77 -6.36 -20.22 -10.65
N TYR A 78 -6.71 -20.40 -9.39
CA TYR A 78 -7.52 -19.44 -8.65
C TYR A 78 -6.61 -18.45 -7.92
N THR A 79 -6.78 -17.15 -8.19
CA THR A 79 -6.06 -16.08 -7.50
C THR A 79 -6.99 -15.36 -6.55
N TYR A 80 -6.72 -15.44 -5.25
CA TYR A 80 -7.48 -14.73 -4.23
C TYR A 80 -6.90 -13.34 -4.03
N ILE A 81 -7.72 -12.31 -4.24
CA ILE A 81 -7.31 -10.92 -4.21
C ILE A 81 -7.97 -10.23 -3.03
N GLY A 82 -7.16 -9.65 -2.13
CA GLY A 82 -7.62 -9.03 -0.89
C GLY A 82 -8.17 -7.61 -1.08
N ILE A 83 -9.01 -7.39 -2.11
CA ILE A 83 -9.80 -6.16 -2.22
C ILE A 83 -10.95 -6.29 -1.24
N ARG A 84 -11.09 -5.29 -0.34
CA ARG A 84 -12.13 -5.28 0.68
C ARG A 84 -13.47 -4.81 0.12
N PHE A 85 -14.53 -5.05 0.85
CA PHE A 85 -15.88 -4.63 0.48
C PHE A 85 -16.02 -3.10 0.33
N ASP A 86 -15.37 -2.33 1.19
CA ASP A 86 -15.33 -0.86 1.11
C ASP A 86 -14.50 -0.34 -0.08
N GLU A 87 -13.68 -1.19 -0.72
CA GLU A 87 -12.89 -0.91 -1.92
C GLU A 87 -13.49 -1.52 -3.22
N ARG A 88 -14.73 -2.01 -3.20
CA ARG A 88 -15.32 -2.75 -4.34
C ARG A 88 -15.39 -1.99 -5.66
N GLY A 89 -15.28 -0.66 -5.63
CA GLY A 89 -15.11 0.16 -6.84
C GLY A 89 -13.72 0.07 -7.47
N ARG A 90 -12.76 -0.57 -6.78
CA ARG A 90 -11.40 -0.76 -7.27
C ARG A 90 -11.36 -1.93 -8.25
N VAL A 91 -10.85 -1.68 -9.44
CA VAL A 91 -10.65 -2.73 -10.45
C VAL A 91 -9.46 -3.58 -10.05
N GLY A 92 -9.68 -4.87 -9.77
CA GLY A 92 -8.65 -5.83 -9.46
C GLY A 92 -7.87 -6.29 -10.69
N TYR A 93 -6.92 -7.23 -10.48
CA TYR A 93 -6.17 -7.85 -11.56
C TYR A 93 -7.10 -8.54 -12.56
N LYS A 94 -7.01 -8.16 -13.83
CA LYS A 94 -7.75 -8.77 -14.95
C LYS A 94 -6.79 -9.61 -15.78
N PRO A 95 -6.70 -10.92 -15.56
CA PRO A 95 -5.85 -11.79 -16.35
C PRO A 95 -6.37 -11.92 -17.78
N THR A 96 -5.46 -11.94 -18.74
CA THR A 96 -5.79 -12.24 -20.15
C THR A 96 -5.93 -13.74 -20.40
N ASN A 97 -5.25 -14.57 -19.59
CA ASN A 97 -5.33 -16.03 -19.70
C ASN A 97 -6.61 -16.54 -19.03
N PRO A 98 -7.49 -17.27 -19.76
CA PRO A 98 -8.76 -17.77 -19.23
C PRO A 98 -8.61 -18.83 -18.13
N LEU A 99 -7.44 -19.46 -17.99
CA LEU A 99 -7.15 -20.42 -16.92
C LEU A 99 -6.92 -19.72 -15.56
N ILE A 100 -6.68 -18.40 -15.54
CA ILE A 100 -6.52 -17.66 -14.30
C ILE A 100 -7.88 -17.09 -13.87
N LYS A 101 -8.37 -17.50 -12.72
CA LYS A 101 -9.68 -17.12 -12.18
C LYS A 101 -9.50 -16.26 -10.92
N PRO A 102 -9.65 -14.93 -11.01
CA PRO A 102 -9.61 -14.07 -9.82
C PRO A 102 -10.83 -14.31 -8.93
N LYS A 103 -10.63 -14.29 -7.62
CA LYS A 103 -11.64 -14.36 -6.56
C LYS A 103 -11.42 -13.23 -5.58
N PHE A 104 -12.52 -12.68 -5.06
CA PHE A 104 -12.52 -11.52 -4.18
C PHE A 104 -13.26 -11.82 -2.88
N PRO A 105 -12.75 -12.71 -2.02
CA PRO A 105 -13.48 -13.22 -0.86
C PRO A 105 -13.95 -12.11 0.07
N PHE A 106 -13.17 -11.07 0.31
CA PHE A 106 -13.58 -9.97 1.18
C PHE A 106 -14.73 -9.13 0.61
N VAL A 107 -14.86 -9.07 -0.73
CA VAL A 107 -16.04 -8.45 -1.36
C VAL A 107 -17.25 -9.37 -1.22
N ASP A 108 -17.06 -10.68 -1.46
CA ASP A 108 -18.11 -11.69 -1.42
C ASP A 108 -18.68 -11.83 0.02
N ASP A 109 -17.81 -11.78 1.03
CA ASP A 109 -18.15 -11.91 2.45
C ASP A 109 -18.46 -10.57 3.14
N CYS A 110 -18.53 -9.47 2.40
CA CYS A 110 -18.78 -8.12 2.93
C CYS A 110 -17.76 -7.66 4.00
N ILE A 111 -16.52 -8.15 3.94
CA ILE A 111 -15.47 -7.80 4.89
C ILE A 111 -14.82 -6.47 4.47
N ASP A 112 -14.98 -5.48 5.30
CA ASP A 112 -14.36 -4.17 5.18
C ASP A 112 -13.03 -4.08 5.96
N ARG A 113 -12.53 -2.86 6.14
CA ARG A 113 -11.27 -2.65 6.86
C ARG A 113 -11.33 -3.03 8.34
N GLU A 114 -12.43 -2.72 9.00
CA GLU A 114 -12.63 -3.06 10.42
C GLU A 114 -12.68 -4.59 10.56
N GLY A 115 -13.42 -5.27 9.70
CA GLY A 115 -13.47 -6.74 9.65
C GLY A 115 -12.10 -7.40 9.40
N VAL A 116 -11.25 -6.80 8.56
CA VAL A 116 -9.85 -7.30 8.40
C VAL A 116 -9.03 -7.11 9.68
N ALA A 117 -9.18 -5.99 10.37
CA ALA A 117 -8.50 -5.76 11.65
C ALA A 117 -8.95 -6.77 12.70
N ASP A 118 -10.26 -7.02 12.82
CA ASP A 118 -10.84 -7.99 13.75
C ASP A 118 -10.34 -9.42 13.48
N ILE A 119 -10.24 -9.80 12.20
CA ILE A 119 -9.67 -11.11 11.80
C ILE A 119 -8.21 -11.22 12.27
N LEU A 120 -7.40 -10.18 12.06
CA LEU A 120 -6.00 -10.18 12.47
C LEU A 120 -5.84 -10.21 13.99
N ASP A 121 -6.65 -9.47 14.72
CA ASP A 121 -6.63 -9.42 16.18
C ASP A 121 -7.12 -10.75 16.78
N THR A 122 -8.22 -11.29 16.29
CA THR A 122 -8.76 -12.59 16.72
C THR A 122 -7.80 -13.75 16.43
N SER A 123 -7.06 -13.66 15.31
CA SER A 123 -6.02 -14.66 15.00
C SER A 123 -4.78 -14.54 15.88
N GLY A 124 -4.66 -13.49 16.70
CA GLY A 124 -3.49 -13.18 17.51
C GLY A 124 -2.28 -12.68 16.71
N LEU A 125 -2.46 -12.31 15.44
CA LEU A 125 -1.42 -11.71 14.60
C LEU A 125 -1.29 -10.21 14.89
N GLY A 126 -2.41 -9.52 15.07
CA GLY A 126 -2.49 -8.08 15.15
C GLY A 126 -2.09 -7.39 13.84
N MET A 127 -2.24 -6.08 13.81
CA MET A 127 -1.81 -5.29 12.65
C MET A 127 -0.29 -5.12 12.62
N PRO A 128 0.36 -5.11 11.43
CA PRO A 128 1.77 -4.76 11.30
C PRO A 128 2.08 -3.37 11.86
N ASP A 129 3.23 -3.21 12.52
CA ASP A 129 3.59 -1.96 13.22
C ASP A 129 3.63 -0.73 12.33
N TYR A 130 3.95 -0.87 11.05
CA TYR A 130 3.95 0.26 10.12
C TYR A 130 2.57 0.92 9.95
N TYR A 131 1.46 0.24 10.29
CA TYR A 131 0.13 0.85 10.26
C TYR A 131 -0.08 1.98 11.28
N LYS A 132 0.86 2.15 12.23
CA LYS A 132 0.88 3.29 13.16
C LYS A 132 1.14 4.63 12.46
N TRP A 133 1.82 4.60 11.31
CA TRP A 133 2.20 5.79 10.56
C TRP A 133 1.94 5.70 9.05
N ARG A 134 1.51 4.55 8.55
CA ARG A 134 1.28 4.28 7.14
C ARG A 134 -0.07 3.58 6.95
N SER A 135 -0.78 3.89 5.88
CA SER A 135 -2.13 3.37 5.64
C SER A 135 -2.18 2.01 4.97
N ARG A 136 -1.08 1.56 4.36
CA ARG A 136 -1.04 0.31 3.58
C ARG A 136 0.35 -0.29 3.53
N SER A 137 0.40 -1.60 3.24
CA SER A 137 1.64 -2.29 2.91
C SER A 137 2.22 -1.82 1.56
N GLY A 138 3.50 -2.01 1.38
CA GLY A 138 4.21 -1.72 0.13
C GLY A 138 5.69 -1.47 0.38
N CYS A 139 6.45 -1.30 -0.71
CA CYS A 139 7.87 -1.00 -0.62
C CYS A 139 8.14 0.21 0.27
N GLN A 140 9.28 0.26 0.90
CA GLN A 140 9.71 1.36 1.79
C GLN A 140 9.59 2.74 1.14
N PHE A 141 9.83 2.84 -0.17
CA PHE A 141 9.61 4.04 -0.99
C PHE A 141 8.60 3.71 -2.09
N CYS A 142 7.37 4.08 -1.91
CA CYS A 142 6.33 3.89 -2.92
C CYS A 142 5.80 5.26 -3.37
N PHE A 143 5.71 5.50 -4.67
CA PHE A 143 5.18 6.75 -5.22
C PHE A 143 3.70 7.00 -4.84
N PHE A 144 3.02 6.01 -4.29
CA PHE A 144 1.68 6.18 -3.73
C PHE A 144 1.68 6.60 -2.26
N GLN A 145 2.83 6.80 -1.63
CA GLN A 145 2.89 7.31 -0.26
C GLN A 145 2.37 8.75 -0.22
N ARG A 146 1.64 9.05 0.86
CA ARG A 146 1.18 10.41 1.16
C ARG A 146 2.31 11.22 1.80
N HIS A 147 2.15 12.51 1.81
CA HIS A 147 3.10 13.41 2.50
C HIS A 147 3.33 12.99 3.95
N THR A 148 2.26 12.64 4.69
CA THR A 148 2.35 12.16 6.07
C THR A 148 3.10 10.84 6.19
N GLU A 149 2.97 9.94 5.21
CA GLU A 149 3.65 8.64 5.20
C GLU A 149 5.14 8.78 4.86
N TRP A 150 5.50 9.75 4.02
CA TRP A 150 6.90 10.13 3.78
C TRP A 150 7.54 10.70 5.05
N LEU A 151 6.81 11.54 5.81
CA LEU A 151 7.27 12.00 7.12
C LEU A 151 7.39 10.84 8.11
N GLY A 152 6.42 9.93 8.13
CA GLY A 152 6.48 8.72 8.94
C GLY A 152 7.68 7.83 8.57
N LEU A 153 8.00 7.69 7.28
CA LEU A 153 9.21 6.99 6.83
C LEU A 153 10.47 7.67 7.35
N LYS A 154 10.55 9.01 7.27
CA LYS A 154 11.68 9.77 7.81
C LYS A 154 11.85 9.56 9.33
N GLU A 155 10.75 9.58 10.07
CA GLU A 155 10.78 9.45 11.53
C GLU A 155 11.13 8.02 11.99
N ASN A 156 10.62 7.00 11.32
CA ASN A 156 10.80 5.59 11.72
C ASN A 156 11.95 4.88 11.01
N HIS A 157 12.25 5.28 9.78
CA HIS A 157 13.25 4.66 8.91
C HIS A 157 14.10 5.71 8.18
N PRO A 158 14.90 6.53 8.90
CA PRO A 158 15.64 7.65 8.30
C PRO A 158 16.60 7.21 7.19
N LYS A 159 17.23 6.05 7.29
CA LYS A 159 18.13 5.54 6.23
C LYS A 159 17.39 5.28 4.93
N GLN A 160 16.22 4.70 5.01
CA GLN A 160 15.35 4.41 3.86
C GLN A 160 14.81 5.70 3.24
N PHE A 161 14.50 6.70 4.07
CA PHE A 161 14.10 8.02 3.59
C PHE A 161 15.25 8.71 2.83
N GLU A 162 16.47 8.71 3.38
CA GLU A 162 17.64 9.29 2.70
C GLU A 162 17.97 8.55 1.40
N TYR A 163 17.84 7.22 1.38
CA TYR A 163 17.99 6.45 0.16
C TYR A 163 16.92 6.85 -0.88
N ALA A 164 15.65 6.94 -0.50
CA ALA A 164 14.59 7.40 -1.40
C ALA A 164 14.87 8.81 -1.95
N LYS A 165 15.33 9.73 -1.09
CA LYS A 165 15.71 11.09 -1.46
C LYS A 165 16.87 11.11 -2.47
N SER A 166 17.86 10.22 -2.31
CA SER A 166 18.99 10.13 -3.24
C SER A 166 18.62 9.64 -4.65
N LEU A 167 17.44 9.01 -4.80
CA LEU A 167 16.94 8.56 -6.09
C LEU A 167 16.19 9.67 -6.86
N GLU A 168 15.84 10.77 -6.21
CA GLU A 168 15.21 11.90 -6.86
C GLU A 168 16.24 12.67 -7.71
N LYS A 169 15.79 13.11 -8.86
CA LYS A 169 16.54 14.02 -9.72
C LYS A 169 15.88 15.39 -9.63
N THR A 170 16.49 16.29 -8.88
CA THR A 170 16.12 17.70 -8.86
C THR A 170 16.79 18.39 -10.02
N SER A 171 16.06 19.25 -10.74
CA SER A 171 16.52 19.83 -12.01
C SER A 171 17.84 20.57 -11.89
N ASP A 172 18.85 20.11 -12.63
CA ASP A 172 19.83 20.99 -13.22
C ASP A 172 19.21 21.66 -14.46
N LYS A 173 19.68 22.84 -14.83
CA LYS A 173 19.06 23.82 -15.75
C LYS A 173 18.47 23.31 -17.07
N ASN A 174 18.62 22.02 -17.44
CA ASN A 174 18.20 21.43 -18.71
C ASN A 174 17.44 20.12 -18.62
N ASP A 175 17.11 19.61 -17.42
CA ASP A 175 16.45 18.31 -17.24
C ASP A 175 15.13 18.43 -16.46
N SER A 176 14.11 17.66 -16.88
CA SER A 176 12.87 17.56 -16.11
C SER A 176 13.13 16.90 -14.76
N PRO A 177 12.67 17.48 -13.63
CA PRO A 177 12.83 16.90 -12.32
C PRO A 177 12.00 15.62 -12.21
N PHE A 178 12.56 14.57 -11.59
CA PHE A 178 11.85 13.35 -11.24
C PHE A 178 11.80 13.25 -9.72
N THR A 179 10.62 13.42 -9.15
CA THR A 179 10.37 13.37 -7.71
C THR A 179 9.33 12.33 -7.39
N TRP A 180 9.34 11.77 -6.16
CA TRP A 180 8.34 10.80 -5.70
C TRP A 180 6.96 11.41 -5.59
N ILE A 181 6.91 12.69 -5.23
CA ILE A 181 5.70 13.48 -5.10
C ILE A 181 5.67 14.45 -6.28
N LYS A 182 4.52 14.59 -6.89
CA LYS A 182 4.36 15.53 -8.00
C LYS A 182 4.67 16.96 -7.53
N ASP A 183 5.54 17.63 -8.24
CA ASP A 183 5.93 19.02 -8.03
C ASP A 183 6.57 19.34 -6.65
N GLU A 184 7.02 18.31 -5.90
CA GLU A 184 7.69 18.49 -4.61
C GLU A 184 8.74 17.39 -4.38
N SER A 185 9.98 17.78 -4.07
CA SER A 185 11.04 16.85 -3.69
C SER A 185 10.97 16.47 -2.21
N LEU A 186 11.56 15.32 -1.84
CA LEU A 186 11.65 14.93 -0.43
C LEU A 186 12.53 15.91 0.38
N THR A 187 13.47 16.59 -0.26
CA THR A 187 14.25 17.67 0.35
C THR A 187 13.39 18.89 0.69
N GLU A 188 12.42 19.23 -0.15
CA GLU A 188 11.46 20.30 0.14
C GLU A 188 10.45 19.89 1.21
N LEU A 189 9.93 18.67 1.12
CA LEU A 189 8.99 18.10 2.07
C LEU A 189 9.53 18.07 3.51
N GLU A 190 10.83 17.84 3.69
CA GLU A 190 11.45 17.75 5.02
C GLU A 190 11.73 19.10 5.69
N LYS A 191 11.54 20.25 5.00
CA LYS A 191 11.73 21.59 5.58
C LYS A 191 10.78 21.79 6.78
N PRO A 192 11.25 22.39 7.89
CA PRO A 192 10.46 22.51 9.12
C PRO A 192 9.09 23.16 8.94
N GLU A 193 9.00 24.20 8.10
CA GLU A 193 7.74 24.90 7.79
C GLU A 193 6.78 23.96 7.06
N ARG A 194 7.28 23.20 6.09
CA ARG A 194 6.48 22.27 5.30
C ARG A 194 5.98 21.11 6.16
N VAL A 195 6.82 20.56 7.02
CA VAL A 195 6.44 19.52 8.00
C VAL A 195 5.30 20.01 8.90
N LYS A 196 5.40 21.24 9.43
CA LYS A 196 4.33 21.83 10.25
C LYS A 196 3.02 21.96 9.47
N GLU A 197 3.11 22.42 8.23
CA GLU A 197 1.94 22.56 7.36
C GLU A 197 1.27 21.20 7.10
N ILE A 198 2.04 20.17 6.71
CA ILE A 198 1.54 18.81 6.44
C ILE A 198 0.84 18.27 7.69
N LYS A 199 1.48 18.35 8.87
CA LYS A 199 0.90 17.88 10.13
C LYS A 199 -0.40 18.63 10.48
N LYS A 200 -0.44 19.96 10.31
CA LYS A 200 -1.63 20.78 10.54
C LYS A 200 -2.78 20.41 9.59
N ASN A 201 -2.49 20.24 8.31
CA ASN A 201 -3.48 19.85 7.31
C ASN A 201 -4.04 18.45 7.59
N TYR A 202 -3.19 17.53 7.99
CA TYR A 202 -3.60 16.18 8.39
C TYR A 202 -4.53 16.20 9.62
N GLN A 203 -4.20 16.95 10.66
CA GLN A 203 -5.07 17.10 11.84
C GLN A 203 -6.45 17.67 11.48
N LYS A 204 -6.49 18.73 10.67
CA LYS A 204 -7.77 19.28 10.19
C LYS A 204 -8.60 18.25 9.42
N GLN A 205 -7.94 17.39 8.65
CA GLN A 205 -8.60 16.35 7.88
C GLN A 205 -9.16 15.25 8.79
N LEU A 206 -8.41 14.82 9.80
CA LEU A 206 -8.89 13.89 10.83
C LEU A 206 -10.11 14.44 11.59
N GLU A 207 -10.09 15.72 11.99
CA GLU A 207 -11.23 16.36 12.64
C GLU A 207 -12.49 16.38 11.77
N ARG A 208 -12.33 16.69 10.48
CA ARG A 208 -13.45 16.64 9.51
C ARG A 208 -14.05 15.24 9.38
N LEU A 209 -13.20 14.21 9.37
CA LEU A 209 -13.66 12.82 9.29
C LEU A 209 -14.37 12.40 10.58
N LYS A 210 -13.84 12.75 11.74
CA LYS A 210 -14.49 12.52 13.03
C LYS A 210 -15.90 13.12 13.05
N LYS A 211 -16.04 14.38 12.66
CA LYS A 211 -17.35 15.06 12.57
C LYS A 211 -18.31 14.32 11.66
N LYS A 212 -17.87 13.95 10.44
CA LYS A 212 -18.72 13.20 9.49
C LYS A 212 -19.14 11.83 10.02
N LYS A 213 -18.25 11.11 10.74
CA LYS A 213 -18.59 9.82 11.34
C LYS A 213 -19.64 10.01 12.46
N THR A 214 -19.47 11.00 13.33
CA THR A 214 -20.44 11.35 14.38
C THR A 214 -21.79 11.75 13.78
N GLU A 215 -21.82 12.60 12.75
CA GLU A 215 -23.06 13.01 12.08
C GLU A 215 -23.79 11.81 11.43
N LYS A 216 -23.07 10.87 10.82
CA LYS A 216 -23.67 9.64 10.27
C LYS A 216 -24.28 8.77 11.36
N ILE A 217 -23.62 8.62 12.50
CA ILE A 217 -24.13 7.86 13.66
C ILE A 217 -25.38 8.53 14.21
N ASN A 218 -25.33 9.84 14.45
CA ASN A 218 -26.46 10.59 15.01
C ASN A 218 -27.69 10.60 14.10
N ASN A 219 -27.49 10.55 12.78
CA ASN A 219 -28.57 10.56 11.79
C ASN A 219 -29.10 9.15 11.45
N ASN A 220 -28.51 8.07 12.02
CA ASN A 220 -29.01 6.72 11.81
C ASN A 220 -29.96 6.32 12.95
N PRO A 221 -31.26 6.17 12.69
CA PRO A 221 -32.25 5.85 13.72
C PRO A 221 -32.03 4.46 14.36
N PHE A 222 -31.30 3.56 13.70
CA PHE A 222 -31.02 2.19 14.19
C PHE A 222 -29.80 2.12 15.11
N LEU A 223 -28.99 3.17 15.22
CA LEU A 223 -27.77 3.21 16.04
C LEU A 223 -27.96 4.05 17.33
N LYS A 224 -29.19 4.51 17.62
CA LYS A 224 -29.51 5.23 18.86
C LYS A 224 -29.75 4.21 19.98
N GLY A 225 -28.74 3.93 20.78
CA GLY A 225 -28.94 3.16 22.01
C GLY A 225 -27.76 2.36 22.57
N GLU A 226 -26.68 2.25 21.87
CA GLU A 226 -25.47 1.64 22.44
C GLU A 226 -24.36 2.66 22.54
N ASP A 227 -23.66 2.67 23.67
CA ASP A 227 -22.40 3.43 23.88
C ASP A 227 -21.35 2.96 22.87
N ILE A 228 -21.45 3.46 21.64
CA ILE A 228 -20.44 3.23 20.62
C ILE A 228 -19.23 4.01 21.07
N LYS A 229 -18.30 3.32 21.70
CA LYS A 229 -16.96 3.82 21.95
C LYS A 229 -16.39 4.24 20.60
N VAL A 230 -16.41 5.54 20.34
CA VAL A 230 -15.73 6.17 19.21
C VAL A 230 -14.23 6.14 19.53
N GLU A 231 -13.69 4.94 19.70
CA GLU A 231 -12.25 4.77 19.84
C GLU A 231 -11.61 4.87 18.45
N GLN A 232 -10.88 5.95 18.30
CA GLN A 232 -9.60 6.20 17.59
C GLN A 232 -9.30 5.52 16.24
N ASN A 233 -10.18 4.75 15.61
CA ASN A 233 -9.89 4.06 14.36
C ASN A 233 -10.37 4.82 13.12
N ILE A 234 -10.09 6.14 13.07
CA ILE A 234 -10.09 6.82 11.76
C ILE A 234 -8.81 6.42 11.08
N SER A 235 -8.95 5.46 10.17
CA SER A 235 -7.83 4.97 9.41
C SER A 235 -7.30 6.08 8.50
N GLN A 236 -5.99 6.07 8.28
CA GLN A 236 -5.36 6.98 7.33
C GLN A 236 -5.92 6.81 5.90
N ASP A 237 -6.61 5.70 5.57
CA ASP A 237 -7.24 5.46 4.27
C ASP A 237 -8.53 6.26 4.07
N ASP A 238 -9.25 6.62 5.15
CA ASP A 238 -10.42 7.50 5.07
C ASP A 238 -10.07 8.90 4.53
N VAL A 239 -8.78 9.21 4.54
CA VAL A 239 -8.20 10.48 4.11
C VAL A 239 -7.80 10.48 2.63
N SER A 240 -7.80 9.33 1.94
CA SER A 240 -7.47 9.29 0.52
C SER A 240 -8.69 9.11 -0.35
N SER A 241 -8.88 10.03 -1.27
CA SER A 241 -9.50 9.69 -2.54
C SER A 241 -8.68 8.54 -3.13
N SER A 242 -9.25 7.35 -3.08
CA SER A 242 -8.88 6.12 -3.72
C SER A 242 -7.75 6.21 -4.73
N CYS A 243 -6.72 5.45 -4.53
CA CYS A 243 -5.85 5.04 -5.61
C CYS A 243 -6.67 4.15 -6.58
N LEU A 244 -7.51 4.78 -7.40
CA LEU A 244 -8.32 4.16 -8.46
C LEU A 244 -7.47 3.54 -9.59
N ILE A 245 -6.14 3.63 -9.53
CA ILE A 245 -5.25 3.33 -10.65
C ILE A 245 -4.28 2.19 -10.33
N CYS A 246 -4.57 1.35 -9.36
CA CYS A 246 -3.67 0.21 -9.12
C CYS A 246 -3.72 -0.88 -10.20
N HIS A 247 -4.62 -0.81 -11.19
CA HIS A 247 -4.75 -1.84 -12.22
C HIS A 247 -5.27 -1.25 -13.54
N LYS A 248 -4.39 -0.75 -14.35
CA LYS A 248 -4.47 -0.81 -15.81
C LYS A 248 -3.23 -1.47 -16.34
#